data_1dac5a02ca7c8096b87af0555cdc5b2e
#
_entry.id   1dac5a02ca7c8096b87af0555cdc5b2e
#
_cell.length_a   1.000
_cell.length_b   1.000
_cell.length_c   1.000
_cell.angle_alpha   90.00
_cell.angle_beta   90.00
_cell.angle_gamma   90.00
#
_symmetry.space_group_name_H-M   'P 1'
#
loop_
_entity.id
_entity.type
_entity.pdbx_description
1 polymer ?
#
loop_
_entity_poly.entity_id
_entity_poly.type
_entity_poly.pdbx_seq_one_letter_code
_entity_poly.pdbx_strand_id
1 'polypeptide(L)'
;PATPGGAGPAGRVKHVDARTIALERFPYEGPEPGQDVFGADVVTSADGSPVAAGFLTLTRGCFPWTLTYDEIQYVVEGELHIGLPGGTVVGRPGDVLYIPKNTAITFGTPSWAKFFYATFPADWEASLP
;
A
#
# COMPACT_ATOMS: atom_id res chain seq x y z
N PRO A 1 -23.23 18.27 8.87
CA PRO A 1 -23.12 17.59 7.60
C PRO A 1 -23.43 16.11 7.74
N ALA A 2 -24.01 15.61 6.71
CA ALA A 2 -24.37 14.22 6.69
C ALA A 2 -23.11 13.36 6.81
N THR A 3 -23.26 12.26 7.49
CA THR A 3 -22.24 11.24 7.49
C THR A 3 -22.17 10.65 6.11
N PRO A 4 -21.05 10.79 5.42
CA PRO A 4 -20.88 10.07 4.18
C PRO A 4 -21.02 8.59 4.49
N GLY A 5 -21.79 7.88 3.77
CA GLY A 5 -22.11 6.49 3.95
C GLY A 5 -21.16 5.59 4.72
N GLY A 6 -20.20 6.14 5.39
CA GLY A 6 -19.27 5.42 6.24
C GLY A 6 -19.96 4.94 7.51
N ALA A 7 -19.61 3.75 7.95
CA ALA A 7 -20.12 3.20 9.18
C ALA A 7 -19.42 3.76 10.42
N GLY A 8 -18.38 4.56 10.23
CA GLY A 8 -17.64 5.15 11.33
C GLY A 8 -18.41 6.25 12.03
N PRO A 9 -17.97 6.67 13.22
CA PRO A 9 -18.59 7.77 13.94
C PRO A 9 -18.45 9.06 13.14
N ALA A 10 -19.59 9.71 12.84
CA ALA A 10 -19.61 10.96 12.09
C ALA A 10 -18.80 12.02 12.84
N GLY A 11 -17.97 12.74 12.10
CA GLY A 11 -17.20 13.85 12.65
C GLY A 11 -16.04 13.47 13.56
N ARG A 12 -15.76 12.18 13.70
CA ARG A 12 -14.63 11.74 14.52
C ARG A 12 -13.42 11.48 13.64
N VAL A 13 -12.33 12.16 13.96
CA VAL A 13 -11.05 11.94 13.28
C VAL A 13 -10.35 10.74 13.93
N LYS A 14 -9.89 9.80 13.11
CA LYS A 14 -9.02 8.74 13.59
C LYS A 14 -7.57 9.25 13.55
N HIS A 15 -6.90 9.21 14.66
CA HIS A 15 -5.47 9.54 14.74
C HIS A 15 -4.68 8.25 14.92
N VAL A 16 -3.77 7.99 14.01
CA VAL A 16 -2.85 6.85 14.10
C VAL A 16 -1.48 7.39 14.52
N ASP A 17 -1.05 7.02 15.71
CA ASP A 17 0.25 7.42 16.21
C ASP A 17 1.32 6.55 15.55
N ALA A 18 2.25 7.19 14.83
CA ALA A 18 3.29 6.48 14.10
C ALA A 18 4.11 5.55 14.99
N ARG A 19 4.25 5.91 16.29
CA ARG A 19 5.02 5.09 17.24
C ARG A 19 4.32 3.79 17.62
N THR A 20 3.03 3.68 17.34
CA THR A 20 2.24 2.48 17.68
C THR A 20 2.04 1.54 16.50
N ILE A 21 2.52 1.91 15.33
CA ILE A 21 2.35 1.08 14.13
C ILE A 21 3.32 -0.10 14.21
N ALA A 22 2.77 -1.31 14.28
CA ALA A 22 3.54 -2.54 14.26
C ALA A 22 3.45 -3.14 12.86
N LEU A 23 4.57 -3.17 12.15
CA LEU A 23 4.62 -3.80 10.83
C LEU A 23 4.72 -5.32 10.98
N GLU A 24 3.97 -6.04 10.17
CA GLU A 24 3.95 -7.49 10.17
C GLU A 24 4.39 -8.00 8.81
N ARG A 25 4.88 -9.23 8.79
CA ARG A 25 5.33 -9.83 7.54
C ARG A 25 4.16 -9.89 6.53
N PHE A 26 4.46 -9.47 5.31
CA PHE A 26 3.52 -9.51 4.19
C PHE A 26 2.96 -10.94 4.05
N PRO A 27 1.63 -11.12 4.13
CA PRO A 27 1.05 -12.47 4.23
C PRO A 27 0.84 -13.16 2.90
N TYR A 28 1.14 -12.50 1.79
CA TYR A 28 0.89 -13.06 0.46
C TYR A 28 2.17 -13.62 -0.14
N GLU A 29 2.02 -14.59 -1.04
CA GLU A 29 3.13 -15.11 -1.81
C GLU A 29 3.60 -14.06 -2.83
N GLY A 30 4.86 -14.15 -3.22
CA GLY A 30 5.43 -13.27 -4.24
C GLY A 30 6.83 -12.81 -3.91
N PRO A 31 7.11 -12.29 -2.70
CA PRO A 31 8.46 -11.83 -2.38
C PRO A 31 9.51 -12.89 -2.62
N GLU A 32 10.68 -12.45 -3.11
CA GLU A 32 11.81 -13.35 -3.36
C GLU A 32 12.33 -13.93 -2.06
N PRO A 33 12.97 -15.12 -2.12
CA PRO A 33 13.69 -15.63 -0.95
C PRO A 33 14.70 -14.59 -0.47
N GLY A 34 14.65 -14.29 0.84
CA GLY A 34 15.54 -13.29 1.44
C GLY A 34 15.06 -11.86 1.31
N GLN A 35 14.02 -11.60 0.55
CA GLN A 35 13.39 -10.29 0.52
C GLN A 35 12.42 -10.15 1.69
N ASP A 36 12.61 -9.15 2.51
CA ASP A 36 11.72 -8.89 3.64
C ASP A 36 10.70 -7.81 3.26
N VAL A 37 9.44 -8.20 3.29
CA VAL A 37 8.33 -7.29 3.02
C VAL A 37 7.46 -7.27 4.26
N PHE A 38 7.27 -6.07 4.82
CA PHE A 38 6.46 -5.87 6.01
C PHE A 38 5.46 -4.76 5.77
N GLY A 39 4.30 -4.87 6.39
CA GLY A 39 3.29 -3.85 6.24
C GLY A 39 2.29 -3.85 7.37
N ALA A 40 1.47 -2.81 7.40
CA ALA A 40 0.36 -2.70 8.33
C ALA A 40 -0.68 -1.76 7.75
N ASP A 41 -1.93 -2.22 7.73
CA ASP A 41 -3.06 -1.35 7.44
C ASP A 41 -3.36 -0.53 8.70
N VAL A 42 -3.54 0.75 8.53
CA VAL A 42 -3.85 1.68 9.64
C VAL A 42 -5.25 2.27 9.52
N VAL A 43 -5.84 2.22 8.33
CA VAL A 43 -7.25 2.55 8.10
C VAL A 43 -7.83 1.44 7.28
N THR A 44 -8.95 0.89 7.72
CA THR A 44 -9.59 -0.25 7.06
C THR A 44 -11.10 -0.08 6.99
N SER A 45 -11.78 -1.04 6.39
CA SER A 45 -13.23 -1.07 6.37
C SER A 45 -13.84 -1.17 7.77
N ALA A 46 -13.08 -1.71 8.74
CA ALA A 46 -13.53 -1.75 10.13
C ALA A 46 -13.70 -0.35 10.73
N ASP A 47 -13.06 0.66 10.15
CA ASP A 47 -13.24 2.06 10.54
C ASP A 47 -14.44 2.69 9.83
N GLY A 48 -15.16 1.94 9.01
CA GLY A 48 -16.21 2.48 8.17
C GLY A 48 -15.68 3.28 6.99
N SER A 49 -14.41 3.14 6.67
CA SER A 49 -13.78 3.89 5.59
C SER A 49 -14.01 3.21 4.24
N PRO A 50 -14.30 3.98 3.18
CA PRO A 50 -14.35 3.42 1.82
C PRO A 50 -12.97 3.15 1.24
N VAL A 51 -11.91 3.68 1.86
CA VAL A 51 -10.52 3.47 1.44
C VAL A 51 -9.75 2.80 2.57
N ALA A 52 -8.79 1.95 2.20
CA ALA A 52 -7.81 1.45 3.16
C ALA A 52 -6.52 2.24 3.01
N ALA A 53 -5.75 2.33 4.07
CA ALA A 53 -4.45 2.98 4.04
C ALA A 53 -3.50 2.27 4.98
N GLY A 54 -2.22 2.34 4.66
CA GLY A 54 -1.21 1.71 5.49
C GLY A 54 0.19 2.02 5.00
N PHE A 55 1.12 1.24 5.52
CA PHE A 55 2.54 1.37 5.19
C PHE A 55 3.09 0.03 4.76
N LEU A 56 4.03 0.06 3.83
CA LEU A 56 4.75 -1.14 3.39
C LEU A 56 6.23 -0.83 3.34
N THR A 57 7.05 -1.80 3.74
CA THR A 57 8.50 -1.72 3.60
C THR A 57 9.01 -2.90 2.81
N LEU A 58 10.05 -2.66 2.02
CA LEU A 58 10.70 -3.67 1.19
C LEU A 58 12.20 -3.62 1.40
N THR A 59 12.83 -4.79 1.48
CA THR A 59 14.27 -4.89 1.28
C THR A 59 14.56 -5.24 -0.17
N ARG A 60 15.84 -5.30 -0.55
CA ARG A 60 16.27 -5.54 -1.92
C ARG A 60 15.56 -6.74 -2.55
N GLY A 61 15.06 -6.55 -3.75
CA GLY A 61 14.38 -7.57 -4.52
C GLY A 61 13.19 -7.00 -5.26
N CYS A 62 12.45 -7.85 -5.94
CA CYS A 62 11.18 -7.47 -6.54
C CYS A 62 10.26 -8.68 -6.60
N PHE A 63 8.96 -8.43 -6.65
CA PHE A 63 7.98 -9.50 -6.77
C PHE A 63 6.78 -9.03 -7.58
N PRO A 64 6.14 -9.94 -8.32
CA PRO A 64 4.98 -9.58 -9.13
C PRO A 64 3.75 -9.38 -8.26
N TRP A 65 2.93 -8.41 -8.65
CA TRP A 65 1.67 -8.13 -7.99
C TRP A 65 0.70 -7.55 -8.99
N THR A 66 -0.51 -8.09 -9.03
CA THR A 66 -1.57 -7.53 -9.87
C THR A 66 -2.54 -6.78 -9.00
N LEU A 67 -2.69 -5.48 -9.27
CA LEU A 67 -3.66 -4.67 -8.56
C LEU A 67 -5.03 -4.85 -9.21
N THR A 68 -5.97 -5.39 -8.46
CA THR A 68 -7.37 -5.48 -8.86
C THR A 68 -8.19 -4.34 -8.24
N TYR A 69 -7.51 -3.33 -7.75
CA TYR A 69 -8.01 -2.15 -7.04
C TYR A 69 -7.12 -0.96 -7.37
N ASP A 70 -7.61 0.24 -7.09
CA ASP A 70 -6.82 1.46 -7.28
C ASP A 70 -5.91 1.68 -6.08
N GLU A 71 -4.70 2.17 -6.32
CA GLU A 71 -3.75 2.46 -5.26
C GLU A 71 -2.98 3.74 -5.53
N ILE A 72 -2.88 4.59 -4.49
CA ILE A 72 -2.01 5.75 -4.48
C ILE A 72 -0.92 5.47 -3.47
N GLN A 73 0.32 5.84 -3.81
CA GLN A 73 1.48 5.63 -2.98
C GLN A 73 2.24 6.92 -2.78
N TYR A 74 2.73 7.10 -1.56
CA TYR A 74 3.61 8.22 -1.22
C TYR A 74 4.89 7.62 -0.64
N VAL A 75 6.01 7.85 -1.31
CA VAL A 75 7.30 7.28 -0.89
C VAL A 75 7.83 8.05 0.29
N VAL A 76 8.11 7.34 1.38
CA VAL A 76 8.60 7.91 2.63
C VAL A 76 10.11 7.81 2.73
N GLU A 77 10.67 6.64 2.39
CA GLU A 77 12.10 6.38 2.47
C GLU A 77 12.55 5.51 1.31
N GLY A 78 13.80 5.65 0.95
CA GLY A 78 14.43 4.79 -0.03
C GLY A 78 13.96 5.04 -1.45
N GLU A 79 13.87 3.97 -2.22
CA GLU A 79 13.55 4.05 -3.65
C GLU A 79 12.60 2.93 -4.00
N LEU A 80 11.39 3.29 -4.43
CA LEU A 80 10.38 2.30 -4.82
C LEU A 80 10.39 2.13 -6.33
N HIS A 81 10.60 0.92 -6.79
CA HIS A 81 10.60 0.58 -8.21
C HIS A 81 9.32 -0.15 -8.57
N ILE A 82 8.53 0.44 -9.46
CA ILE A 82 7.34 -0.19 -10.02
C ILE A 82 7.69 -0.65 -11.43
N GLY A 83 7.85 -1.94 -11.60
CA GLY A 83 8.18 -2.53 -12.91
C GLY A 83 6.95 -2.71 -13.76
N LEU A 84 7.06 -2.33 -15.02
CA LEU A 84 6.02 -2.45 -16.04
C LEU A 84 6.66 -3.05 -17.31
N PRO A 85 5.86 -3.58 -18.24
CA PRO A 85 6.43 -4.14 -19.47
C PRO A 85 7.31 -3.18 -20.26
N GLY A 86 7.00 -1.89 -20.22
CA GLY A 86 7.77 -0.88 -20.96
C GLY A 86 8.90 -0.23 -20.20
N GLY A 87 9.11 -0.58 -18.93
CA GLY A 87 10.17 0.02 -18.14
C GLY A 87 9.78 0.13 -16.67
N THR A 88 10.63 0.78 -15.90
CA THR A 88 10.45 0.92 -14.45
C THR A 88 10.17 2.36 -14.10
N VAL A 89 9.13 2.58 -13.30
CA VAL A 89 8.86 3.88 -12.68
C VAL A 89 9.54 3.88 -11.32
N VAL A 90 10.33 4.90 -11.06
CA VAL A 90 11.09 5.01 -9.81
C VAL A 90 10.50 6.14 -8.97
N GLY A 91 10.05 5.80 -7.77
CA GLY A 91 9.58 6.77 -6.80
C GLY A 91 10.64 7.00 -5.72
N ARG A 92 10.90 8.27 -5.42
CA ARG A 92 11.84 8.69 -4.37
C ARG A 92 11.08 9.41 -3.26
N PRO A 93 11.69 9.61 -2.09
CA PRO A 93 10.98 10.22 -0.96
C PRO A 93 10.29 11.54 -1.38
N GLY A 94 8.99 11.62 -1.06
CA GLY A 94 8.17 12.75 -1.46
C GLY A 94 7.38 12.56 -2.75
N ASP A 95 7.71 11.54 -3.53
CA ASP A 95 7.00 11.28 -4.79
C ASP A 95 5.68 10.56 -4.55
N VAL A 96 4.73 10.83 -5.42
CA VAL A 96 3.42 10.17 -5.43
C VAL A 96 3.31 9.33 -6.69
N LEU A 97 2.85 8.09 -6.51
CA LEU A 97 2.57 7.18 -7.62
C LEU A 97 1.09 6.81 -7.58
N TYR A 98 0.48 6.72 -8.74
CA TYR A 98 -0.87 6.19 -8.86
C TYR A 98 -0.85 4.97 -9.75
N ILE A 99 -1.36 3.86 -9.24
CA ILE A 99 -1.48 2.62 -9.99
C ILE A 99 -2.97 2.31 -10.14
N PRO A 100 -3.50 2.43 -11.36
CA PRO A 100 -4.92 2.13 -11.59
C PRO A 100 -5.20 0.64 -11.44
N LYS A 101 -6.40 0.31 -11.06
CA LYS A 101 -6.79 -1.09 -10.97
C LYS A 101 -6.62 -1.81 -12.30
N ASN A 102 -6.43 -3.12 -12.23
CA ASN A 102 -6.19 -4.01 -13.36
C ASN A 102 -4.81 -3.78 -14.00
N THR A 103 -3.85 -3.39 -13.17
CA THR A 103 -2.47 -3.23 -13.61
C THR A 103 -1.60 -4.31 -12.99
N ALA A 104 -0.87 -5.03 -13.82
CA ALA A 104 0.12 -6.01 -13.38
C ALA A 104 1.47 -5.31 -13.32
N ILE A 105 2.10 -5.37 -12.16
CA ILE A 105 3.38 -4.70 -11.90
C ILE A 105 4.34 -5.65 -11.17
N THR A 106 5.56 -5.16 -10.98
CA THR A 106 6.44 -5.70 -9.94
C THR A 106 6.72 -4.61 -8.93
N PHE A 107 6.65 -4.98 -7.65
CA PHE A 107 7.12 -4.14 -6.55
C PHE A 107 8.58 -4.46 -6.30
N GLY A 108 9.41 -3.45 -6.23
CA GLY A 108 10.82 -3.71 -5.98
C GLY A 108 11.58 -2.51 -5.45
N THR A 109 12.82 -2.78 -5.09
CA THR A 109 13.77 -1.77 -4.66
C THR A 109 15.18 -2.33 -4.81
N PRO A 110 16.15 -1.48 -5.13
CA PRO A 110 17.55 -1.93 -5.15
C PRO A 110 18.14 -2.13 -3.75
N SER A 111 17.51 -1.56 -2.71
CA SER A 111 18.03 -1.66 -1.34
C SER A 111 16.93 -1.59 -0.30
N TRP A 112 16.16 -0.51 -0.28
CA TRP A 112 15.14 -0.24 0.74
C TRP A 112 14.08 0.68 0.17
N ALA A 113 12.85 0.41 0.53
CA ALA A 113 11.75 1.32 0.27
C ALA A 113 10.75 1.26 1.42
N LYS A 114 10.23 2.41 1.76
CA LYS A 114 9.07 2.53 2.66
C LYS A 114 8.10 3.49 2.02
N PHE A 115 6.85 3.07 1.91
CA PHE A 115 5.84 3.94 1.34
C PHE A 115 4.51 3.80 2.09
N PHE A 116 3.77 4.90 2.07
CA PHE A 116 2.38 4.95 2.51
C PHE A 116 1.51 4.65 1.30
N TYR A 117 0.46 3.87 1.50
CA TYR A 117 -0.49 3.59 0.43
C TYR A 117 -1.91 3.89 0.86
N ALA A 118 -2.74 4.23 -0.12
CA ALA A 118 -4.18 4.30 0.03
C ALA A 118 -4.79 3.50 -1.11
N THR A 119 -5.71 2.61 -0.78
CA THR A 119 -6.34 1.71 -1.76
C THR A 119 -7.84 1.90 -1.77
N PHE A 120 -8.45 1.71 -2.92
CA PHE A 120 -9.89 1.73 -3.06
C PHE A 120 -10.34 0.53 -3.89
N PRO A 121 -11.30 -0.24 -3.41
CA PRO A 121 -12.05 -0.09 -2.15
C PRO A 121 -11.26 -0.58 -0.94
N ALA A 122 -11.75 -0.27 0.26
CA ALA A 122 -11.10 -0.68 1.50
C ALA A 122 -11.01 -2.21 1.64
N ASP A 123 -11.98 -2.93 1.11
CA ASP A 123 -12.00 -4.39 1.10
C ASP A 123 -11.33 -4.96 -0.15
N TRP A 124 -10.24 -4.35 -0.59
CA TRP A 124 -9.53 -4.73 -1.81
C TRP A 124 -9.11 -6.21 -1.84
N GLU A 125 -8.90 -6.82 -0.67
CA GLU A 125 -8.52 -8.23 -0.60
C GLU A 125 -9.57 -9.15 -1.19
N ALA A 126 -10.83 -8.76 -1.15
CA ALA A 126 -11.92 -9.55 -1.72
C ALA A 126 -11.83 -9.67 -3.24
N SER A 127 -11.09 -8.78 -3.90
CA SER A 127 -10.91 -8.81 -5.36
C SER A 127 -9.66 -9.56 -5.80
N LEU A 128 -8.84 -10.04 -4.88
CA LEU A 128 -7.65 -10.81 -5.23
C LEU A 128 -8.02 -12.15 -5.87
N PRO A 129 -7.24 -12.61 -6.86
CA PRO A 129 -7.49 -13.88 -7.52
C PRO A 129 -7.30 -15.08 -6.60
#